data_ee3a024acc813c700de2cc961899f7de
#
_entry.id   ee3a024acc813c700de2cc961899f7de
#
_cell.length_a   1.000
_cell.length_b   1.000
_cell.length_c   1.000
_cell.angle_alpha   90.00
_cell.angle_beta   90.00
_cell.angle_gamma   90.00
#
_symmetry.space_group_name_H-M   'P 1'
#
loop_
_entity.id
_entity.type
_entity.pdbx_description
1 polymer ?
#
loop_
_entity_poly.entity_id
_entity_poly.type
_entity_poly.pdbx_seq_one_letter_code
_entity_poly.pdbx_strand_id
1 'polypeptide(L)'
;MADDSETSIKIYLREISGTPLLTVQEEIELAARIKKGDQKARAWMIKANLRLVVKIAHDYSNLGLPLLDLISEGNIGLIKAVERFDPGKGGKLSTYSAWWINLTTLL
;
A
#
# COMPACT_ATOMS: atom_id res chain seq x y z
N MET A 1 15.30 18.98 18.99
CA MET A 1 14.27 17.98 19.32
C MET A 1 13.66 17.41 18.05
N ALA A 2 13.61 16.09 17.94
CA ALA A 2 12.97 15.48 16.77
C ALA A 2 11.48 15.80 16.78
N ASP A 3 10.94 16.13 15.63
CA ASP A 3 9.50 16.30 15.44
C ASP A 3 8.80 14.97 15.74
N ASP A 4 7.68 15.01 16.46
CA ASP A 4 6.86 13.83 16.75
C ASP A 4 6.46 13.11 15.47
N SER A 5 6.21 13.85 14.37
CA SER A 5 5.90 13.28 13.05
C SER A 5 7.04 12.44 12.52
N GLU A 6 8.29 12.89 12.65
CA GLU A 6 9.46 12.13 12.23
C GLU A 6 9.61 10.83 13.01
N THR A 7 9.40 10.90 14.33
CA THR A 7 9.47 9.71 15.19
C THR A 7 8.38 8.71 14.82
N SER A 8 7.17 9.19 14.59
CA SER A 8 6.04 8.35 14.17
C SER A 8 6.29 7.69 12.83
N ILE A 9 6.86 8.43 11.87
CA ILE A 9 7.21 7.89 10.56
C ILE A 9 8.29 6.80 10.68
N LYS A 10 9.31 7.03 11.51
CA LYS A 10 10.37 6.04 11.71
C LYS A 10 9.83 4.74 12.31
N ILE A 11 8.94 4.82 13.27
CA ILE A 11 8.28 3.66 13.88
C ILE A 11 7.46 2.94 12.82
N TYR A 12 6.66 3.67 12.04
CA TYR A 12 5.82 3.11 10.98
C TYR A 12 6.67 2.39 9.93
N LEU A 13 7.75 3.01 9.46
CA LEU A 13 8.66 2.41 8.48
C LEU A 13 9.30 1.13 9.02
N ARG A 14 9.67 1.11 10.29
CA ARG A 14 10.24 -0.08 10.92
C ARG A 14 9.24 -1.22 10.95
N GLU A 15 8.00 -0.93 11.31
CA GLU A 15 6.94 -1.94 11.39
C GLU A 15 6.63 -2.54 10.02
N ILE A 16 6.47 -1.70 8.99
CA ILE A 16 6.12 -2.18 7.65
C ILE A 16 7.27 -2.90 6.97
N SER A 17 8.53 -2.53 7.26
CA SER A 17 9.70 -3.16 6.65
C SER A 17 9.90 -4.60 7.13
N GLY A 18 9.32 -4.98 8.26
CA GLY A 18 9.36 -6.34 8.78
C GLY A 18 8.44 -7.31 8.05
N THR A 19 7.53 -6.81 7.22
CA THR A 19 6.60 -7.68 6.49
C THR A 19 7.21 -8.05 5.14
N PRO A 20 7.36 -9.37 4.83
CA PRO A 20 7.92 -9.79 3.55
C PRO A 20 7.08 -9.34 2.36
N LEU A 21 7.73 -9.08 1.23
CA LEU A 21 7.04 -8.84 -0.03
C LEU A 21 6.40 -10.14 -0.51
N LEU A 22 5.25 -10.02 -1.16
CA LEU A 22 4.56 -11.18 -1.73
C LEU A 22 5.16 -11.55 -3.07
N THR A 23 5.21 -12.85 -3.33
CA THR A 23 5.49 -13.36 -4.68
C THR A 23 4.23 -13.21 -5.54
N VAL A 24 4.40 -13.30 -6.86
CA VAL A 24 3.24 -13.27 -7.79
C VAL A 24 2.26 -14.40 -7.45
N GLN A 25 2.78 -15.58 -7.14
CA GLN A 25 1.94 -16.72 -6.80
C GLN A 25 1.13 -16.47 -5.53
N GLU A 26 1.77 -15.90 -4.50
CA GLU A 26 1.08 -15.53 -3.26
C GLU A 26 -0.01 -14.49 -3.51
N GLU A 27 0.25 -13.52 -4.40
CA GLU A 27 -0.74 -12.51 -4.76
C GLU A 27 -1.98 -13.14 -5.41
N ILE A 28 -1.77 -14.11 -6.29
CA ILE A 28 -2.85 -14.84 -6.96
C ILE A 28 -3.69 -15.61 -5.94
N GLU A 29 -3.03 -16.31 -5.04
CA GLU A 29 -3.70 -17.10 -4.01
C GLU A 29 -4.51 -16.23 -3.05
N LEU A 30 -3.90 -15.13 -2.59
CA LEU A 30 -4.59 -14.19 -1.70
C LEU A 30 -5.77 -13.52 -2.39
N ALA A 31 -5.61 -13.14 -3.66
CA ALA A 31 -6.70 -12.52 -4.43
C ALA A 31 -7.91 -13.46 -4.52
N ALA A 32 -7.68 -14.75 -4.72
CA ALA A 32 -8.76 -15.74 -4.75
C ALA A 32 -9.47 -15.85 -3.40
N ARG A 33 -8.71 -15.82 -2.30
CA ARG A 33 -9.27 -15.86 -0.95
C ARG A 33 -10.07 -14.58 -0.63
N ILE A 34 -9.58 -13.44 -1.06
CA ILE A 34 -10.25 -12.15 -0.84
C ILE A 34 -11.61 -12.14 -1.52
N LYS A 35 -11.71 -12.68 -2.74
CA LYS A 35 -12.99 -12.77 -3.46
C LYS A 35 -14.02 -13.62 -2.71
N LYS A 36 -13.56 -14.55 -1.87
CA LYS A 36 -14.42 -15.38 -1.04
C LYS A 36 -14.72 -14.76 0.32
N GLY A 37 -14.26 -13.53 0.57
CA GLY A 37 -14.53 -12.82 1.80
C GLY A 37 -13.52 -13.05 2.92
N ASP A 38 -12.34 -13.60 2.62
CA ASP A 38 -11.30 -13.85 3.63
C ASP A 38 -10.65 -12.54 4.07
N GLN A 39 -11.04 -12.06 5.25
CA GLN A 39 -10.54 -10.80 5.78
C GLN A 39 -9.07 -10.85 6.21
N LYS A 40 -8.58 -12.01 6.61
CA LYS A 40 -7.17 -12.18 6.97
C LYS A 40 -6.28 -12.07 5.74
N ALA A 41 -6.71 -12.66 4.63
CA ALA A 41 -6.00 -12.56 3.36
C ALA A 41 -5.96 -11.11 2.89
N ARG A 42 -7.07 -10.39 3.02
CA ARG A 42 -7.16 -8.97 2.67
C ARG A 42 -6.18 -8.14 3.50
N ALA A 43 -6.18 -8.33 4.80
CA ALA A 43 -5.28 -7.61 5.70
C ALA A 43 -3.81 -7.91 5.38
N TRP A 44 -3.48 -9.15 5.10
CA TRP A 44 -2.12 -9.55 4.74
C TRP A 44 -1.67 -8.87 3.45
N MET A 45 -2.51 -8.88 2.43
CA MET A 45 -2.19 -8.29 1.13
C MET A 45 -2.00 -6.77 1.23
N ILE A 46 -2.81 -6.10 2.02
CA ILE A 46 -2.65 -4.67 2.30
C ILE A 46 -1.32 -4.43 3.02
N LYS A 47 -1.06 -5.16 4.10
CA LYS A 47 0.13 -4.98 4.92
C LYS A 47 1.42 -5.17 4.11
N ALA A 48 1.45 -6.17 3.24
CA ALA A 48 2.63 -6.48 2.42
C ALA A 48 2.92 -5.38 1.39
N ASN A 49 1.98 -4.48 1.11
CA ASN A 49 2.11 -3.42 0.11
C ASN A 49 2.18 -2.02 0.71
N LEU A 50 2.23 -1.89 2.04
CA LEU A 50 2.32 -0.58 2.68
C LEU A 50 3.60 0.17 2.31
N ARG A 51 4.70 -0.54 2.06
CA ARG A 51 5.95 0.09 1.62
C ARG A 51 5.82 0.80 0.27
N LEU A 52 4.99 0.28 -0.61
CA LEU A 52 4.73 0.92 -1.89
C LEU A 52 4.03 2.27 -1.70
N VAL A 53 3.08 2.34 -0.77
CA VAL A 53 2.41 3.59 -0.43
C VAL A 53 3.41 4.62 0.06
N VAL A 54 4.30 4.24 0.98
CA VAL A 54 5.31 5.15 1.53
C VAL A 54 6.24 5.65 0.44
N LYS A 55 6.68 4.78 -0.46
CA LYS A 55 7.57 5.15 -1.56
C LYS A 55 6.93 6.20 -2.47
N ILE A 56 5.69 5.99 -2.85
CA ILE A 56 4.96 6.93 -3.71
C ILE A 56 4.70 8.24 -2.98
N ALA A 57 4.25 8.16 -1.73
CA ALA A 57 4.00 9.34 -0.90
C ALA A 57 5.25 10.19 -0.75
N HIS A 58 6.40 9.55 -0.58
CA HIS A 58 7.68 10.25 -0.45
C HIS A 58 8.00 11.08 -1.70
N ASP A 59 7.70 10.56 -2.88
CA ASP A 59 7.91 11.29 -4.12
C ASP A 59 7.06 12.58 -4.16
N TYR A 60 5.83 12.53 -3.67
CA TYR A 60 4.96 13.70 -3.61
C TYR A 60 5.33 14.66 -2.49
N SER A 61 5.95 14.18 -1.39
CA SER A 61 6.36 15.05 -0.30
C SER A 61 7.43 16.06 -0.72
N ASN A 62 8.19 15.74 -1.76
CA ASN A 62 9.19 16.64 -2.33
C ASN A 62 8.54 17.89 -2.94
N LEU A 63 7.23 17.88 -3.14
CA LEU A 63 6.46 19.03 -3.63
C LEU A 63 5.92 19.89 -2.48
N GLY A 64 6.34 19.62 -1.25
CA GLY A 64 5.95 20.40 -0.07
C GLY A 64 4.69 19.94 0.63
N LEU A 65 4.15 18.78 0.26
CA LEU A 65 2.95 18.22 0.88
C LEU A 65 3.31 17.38 2.11
N PRO A 66 2.49 17.38 3.18
CA PRO A 66 2.77 16.60 4.39
C PRO A 66 2.77 15.10 4.12
N LEU A 67 3.88 14.44 4.47
CA LEU A 67 4.07 13.01 4.19
C LEU A 67 3.00 12.13 4.85
N LEU A 68 2.64 12.41 6.11
CA LEU A 68 1.62 11.61 6.80
C LEU A 68 0.26 11.68 6.11
N ASP A 69 -0.11 12.85 5.61
CA ASP A 69 -1.38 13.01 4.88
C ASP A 69 -1.34 12.25 3.56
N LEU A 70 -0.20 12.29 2.87
CA LEU A 70 -0.02 11.55 1.62
C LEU A 70 -0.09 10.05 1.84
N ILE A 71 0.48 9.55 2.94
CA ILE A 71 0.41 8.14 3.30
C ILE A 71 -1.04 7.74 3.57
N SER A 72 -1.78 8.56 4.31
CA SER A 72 -3.19 8.29 4.62
C SER A 72 -4.03 8.19 3.34
N GLU A 73 -3.86 9.14 2.42
CA GLU A 73 -4.57 9.12 1.14
C GLU A 73 -4.15 7.93 0.27
N GLY A 74 -2.84 7.66 0.23
CA GLY A 74 -2.32 6.53 -0.53
C GLY A 74 -2.82 5.19 -0.02
N ASN A 75 -2.99 5.06 1.30
CA ASN A 75 -3.54 3.84 1.89
C ASN A 75 -4.98 3.58 1.45
N ILE A 76 -5.78 4.63 1.26
CA ILE A 76 -7.13 4.49 0.72
C ILE A 76 -7.06 3.89 -0.69
N GLY A 77 -6.14 4.37 -1.51
CA GLY A 77 -5.92 3.83 -2.85
C GLY A 77 -5.47 2.37 -2.83
N LEU A 78 -4.57 2.02 -1.93
CA LEU A 78 -4.10 0.63 -1.77
C LEU A 78 -5.25 -0.29 -1.39
N ILE A 79 -6.11 0.12 -0.47
CA ILE A 79 -7.27 -0.68 -0.05
C ILE A 79 -8.18 -0.95 -1.25
N LYS A 80 -8.46 0.08 -2.05
CA LYS A 80 -9.27 -0.08 -3.27
C LYS A 80 -8.60 -1.02 -4.27
N ALA A 81 -7.28 -0.92 -4.43
CA ALA A 81 -6.54 -1.80 -5.33
C ALA A 81 -6.65 -3.26 -4.91
N VAL A 82 -6.46 -3.54 -3.62
CA VAL A 82 -6.53 -4.91 -3.08
C VAL A 82 -7.94 -5.48 -3.26
N GLU A 83 -8.96 -4.69 -3.03
CA GLU A 83 -10.35 -5.13 -3.20
C GLU A 83 -10.73 -5.43 -4.65
N ARG A 84 -10.12 -4.75 -5.60
CA ARG A 84 -10.48 -4.82 -7.02
C ARG A 84 -9.47 -5.57 -7.89
N PHE A 85 -8.36 -5.99 -7.31
CA PHE A 85 -7.33 -6.68 -8.07
C PHE A 85 -7.82 -8.01 -8.62
N ASP A 86 -7.62 -8.22 -9.92
CA ASP A 86 -7.96 -9.47 -10.60
C ASP A 86 -6.74 -9.97 -11.37
N PRO A 87 -6.03 -10.98 -10.84
CA PRO A 87 -4.87 -11.55 -11.55
C PRO A 87 -5.19 -12.09 -12.93
N GLY A 88 -6.44 -12.47 -13.17
CA GLY A 88 -6.89 -13.01 -14.46
C GLY A 88 -6.88 -11.97 -15.57
N LYS A 89 -6.85 -10.69 -15.24
CA LYS A 89 -6.79 -9.62 -16.25
C LYS A 89 -5.36 -9.25 -16.64
N GLY A 90 -4.37 -9.92 -16.07
CA GLY A 90 -2.97 -9.67 -16.32
C GLY A 90 -2.42 -8.51 -15.47
N GLY A 91 -1.11 -8.37 -15.47
CA GLY A 91 -0.43 -7.33 -14.70
C GLY A 91 -0.16 -7.73 -13.26
N LYS A 92 0.77 -7.01 -12.65
CA LYS A 92 1.18 -7.22 -11.26
C LYS A 92 0.35 -6.35 -10.33
N LEU A 93 0.13 -6.82 -9.11
CA LEU A 93 -0.54 -6.05 -8.08
C LEU A 93 0.15 -4.71 -7.84
N SER A 94 1.48 -4.68 -7.81
CA SER A 94 2.24 -3.44 -7.57
C SER A 94 1.93 -2.36 -8.61
N THR A 95 1.82 -2.73 -9.88
CA THR A 95 1.47 -1.81 -10.96
C THR A 95 0.04 -1.29 -10.81
N TYR A 96 -0.88 -2.17 -10.52
CA TYR A 96 -2.29 -1.81 -10.32
C TYR A 96 -2.48 -0.95 -9.08
N SER A 97 -1.81 -1.31 -7.99
CA SER A 97 -1.84 -0.55 -6.73
C SER A 97 -1.25 0.84 -6.90
N ALA A 98 -0.14 0.96 -7.63
CA ALA A 98 0.50 2.25 -7.88
C ALA A 98 -0.47 3.21 -8.58
N TRP A 99 -1.24 2.72 -9.54
CA TRP A 99 -2.25 3.54 -10.22
C TRP A 99 -3.27 4.09 -9.23
N TRP A 100 -3.81 3.23 -8.36
CA TRP A 100 -4.79 3.65 -7.35
C TRP A 100 -4.20 4.60 -6.32
N ILE A 101 -2.96 4.34 -5.86
CA ILE A 101 -2.28 5.17 -4.87
C ILE A 101 -2.03 6.56 -5.46
N ASN A 102 -1.55 6.64 -6.70
CA ASN A 102 -1.34 7.92 -7.37
C ASN A 102 -2.64 8.69 -7.53
N LEU A 103 -3.71 7.99 -7.93
CA LEU A 103 -5.01 8.61 -8.13
C LEU A 103 -5.54 9.24 -6.84
N THR A 104 -5.49 8.53 -5.72
CA THR A 104 -6.00 9.04 -4.44
C THR A 104 -5.11 10.13 -3.87
N THR A 105 -3.80 10.05 -4.09
CA THR A 105 -2.85 11.04 -3.60
C THR A 105 -3.00 12.38 -4.33
N LEU A 106 -3.34 12.35 -5.62
CA LEU A 106 -3.53 13.56 -6.43
C LEU A 106 -4.87 14.26 -6.18
N LEU A 107 -5.84 13.56 -5.64
CA LEU A 107 -7.14 14.14 -5.33
C LEU A 107 -7.15 14.77 -3.94
#